data_ef5ffc6cebb97ee902d3d0b78900355f
#
_entry.id   ef5ffc6cebb97ee902d3d0b78900355f
#
_cell.length_a   1.000
_cell.length_b   1.000
_cell.length_c   1.000
_cell.angle_alpha   90.00
_cell.angle_beta   90.00
_cell.angle_gamma   90.00
#
_symmetry.space_group_name_H-M   'P 1'
#
loop_
_entity.id
_entity.type
_entity.pdbx_description
1 polymer ?
#
loop_
_entity_poly.entity_id
_entity_poly.type
_entity_poly.pdbx_seq_one_letter_code
_entity_poly.pdbx_strand_id
1 'polypeptide(L)'
;VKSNQIRDMLALVGDTSDNIPGVPKVGQKTAAKWLNEYGDIQNIKDNADAIKGVVGENLRNALDDIDRNINLVSLKTNVELEESFDDLLTFNPNEEELDKIFAELEFRSVEKSDQKKISKKENDYETILDEKTLKKWITKIIH
;
A
#
# COMPACT_ATOMS: atom_id res chain seq x y z
N VAL A 1 -9.06 15.36 6.95
CA VAL A 1 -9.07 15.76 5.52
C VAL A 1 -9.83 14.72 4.70
N LYS A 2 -10.46 15.17 3.63
CA LYS A 2 -11.15 14.32 2.66
C LYS A 2 -10.16 13.77 1.63
N SER A 3 -10.53 12.71 0.92
CA SER A 3 -9.65 12.10 -0.10
C SER A 3 -9.21 13.09 -1.19
N ASN A 4 -10.09 13.97 -1.62
CA ASN A 4 -9.77 15.01 -2.61
C ASN A 4 -8.85 16.14 -2.10
N GLN A 5 -8.57 16.19 -0.80
CA GLN A 5 -7.66 17.16 -0.17
C GLN A 5 -6.26 16.57 0.08
N ILE A 6 -6.01 15.29 -0.24
CA ILE A 6 -4.71 14.65 0.02
C ILE A 6 -3.59 15.31 -0.77
N ARG A 7 -3.81 15.66 -2.05
CA ARG A 7 -2.85 16.39 -2.87
C ARG A 7 -2.44 17.71 -2.20
N ASP A 8 -3.43 18.48 -1.77
CA ASP A 8 -3.22 19.78 -1.12
C ASP A 8 -2.51 19.63 0.23
N MET A 9 -2.83 18.56 0.97
CA MET A 9 -2.14 18.23 2.21
C MET A 9 -0.66 17.90 1.97
N LEU A 10 -0.35 17.09 0.95
CA LEU A 10 1.04 16.75 0.59
C LEU A 10 1.81 17.98 0.12
N ALA A 11 1.19 18.89 -0.63
CA ALA A 11 1.83 20.13 -1.06
C ALA A 11 2.20 21.03 0.13
N LEU A 12 1.39 21.03 1.21
CA LEU A 12 1.64 21.81 2.43
C LEU A 12 2.66 21.15 3.36
N VAL A 13 2.57 19.85 3.57
CA VAL A 13 3.42 19.09 4.49
C VAL A 13 4.75 18.72 3.86
N GLY A 14 4.76 18.53 2.55
CA GLY A 14 5.85 17.92 1.80
C GLY A 14 5.83 16.40 1.83
N ASP A 15 6.71 15.80 1.05
CA ASP A 15 6.99 14.37 1.04
C ASP A 15 8.50 14.14 1.01
N THR A 16 9.03 13.63 2.13
CA THR A 16 10.48 13.39 2.26
C THR A 16 10.96 12.23 1.38
N SER A 17 10.08 11.27 1.04
CA SER A 17 10.41 10.15 0.18
C SER A 17 10.70 10.62 -1.25
N ASP A 18 9.93 11.62 -1.70
CA ASP A 18 10.05 12.20 -3.04
C ASP A 18 10.86 13.50 -3.05
N ASN A 19 11.48 13.84 -1.93
CA ASN A 19 12.24 15.08 -1.76
C ASN A 19 11.44 16.35 -2.10
N ILE A 20 10.15 16.34 -1.77
CA ILE A 20 9.25 17.48 -1.95
C ILE A 20 9.23 18.28 -0.66
N PRO A 21 9.72 19.54 -0.67
CA PRO A 21 9.69 20.37 0.52
C PRO A 21 8.26 20.83 0.80
N GLY A 22 7.83 20.73 2.05
CA GLY A 22 6.59 21.36 2.47
C GLY A 22 6.82 22.80 2.96
N VAL A 23 5.77 23.38 3.53
CA VAL A 23 5.87 24.65 4.26
C VAL A 23 6.61 24.39 5.58
N PRO A 24 7.69 25.11 5.89
CA PRO A 24 8.47 24.88 7.11
C PRO A 24 7.61 24.95 8.38
N LYS A 25 7.77 23.97 9.27
CA LYS A 25 6.99 23.79 10.52
C LYS A 25 5.50 23.52 10.34
N VAL A 26 5.04 23.23 9.13
CA VAL A 26 3.68 22.78 8.85
C VAL A 26 3.70 21.27 8.72
N GLY A 27 3.16 20.58 9.72
CA GLY A 27 2.94 19.13 9.71
C GLY A 27 1.48 18.79 9.43
N GLN A 28 1.17 17.49 9.40
CA GLN A 28 -0.16 16.96 9.06
C GLN A 28 -1.30 17.61 9.87
N LYS A 29 -1.11 17.86 11.17
CA LYS A 29 -2.15 18.47 12.02
C LYS A 29 -2.46 19.90 11.59
N THR A 30 -1.44 20.69 11.27
CA THR A 30 -1.61 22.09 10.85
C THR A 30 -2.23 22.16 9.46
N ALA A 31 -1.74 21.36 8.52
CA ALA A 31 -2.29 21.28 7.18
C ALA A 31 -3.76 20.82 7.20
N ALA A 32 -4.08 19.78 7.98
CA ALA A 32 -5.46 19.31 8.13
C ALA A 32 -6.39 20.38 8.73
N LYS A 33 -5.90 21.13 9.73
CA LYS A 33 -6.66 22.25 10.31
C LYS A 33 -6.97 23.28 9.22
N TRP A 34 -5.97 23.73 8.48
CA TRP A 34 -6.16 24.73 7.42
C TRP A 34 -7.09 24.23 6.32
N LEU A 35 -6.94 22.99 5.84
CA LEU A 35 -7.82 22.40 4.83
C LEU A 35 -9.26 22.26 5.32
N ASN A 36 -9.49 22.00 6.59
CA ASN A 36 -10.84 21.95 7.15
C ASN A 36 -11.45 23.35 7.29
N GLU A 37 -10.63 24.38 7.56
CA GLU A 37 -11.07 25.76 7.75
C GLU A 37 -11.29 26.49 6.43
N TYR A 38 -10.37 26.35 5.47
CA TYR A 38 -10.37 27.07 4.19
C TYR A 38 -10.86 26.23 3.00
N GLY A 39 -10.91 24.92 3.14
CA GLY A 39 -11.44 24.00 2.13
C GLY A 39 -10.39 23.43 1.19
N ASP A 40 -9.57 24.25 0.55
CA ASP A 40 -8.53 23.87 -0.40
C ASP A 40 -7.29 24.76 -0.27
N ILE A 41 -6.23 24.38 -0.98
CA ILE A 41 -4.95 25.08 -0.92
C ILE A 41 -4.99 26.47 -1.55
N GLN A 42 -5.86 26.72 -2.54
CA GLN A 42 -6.00 28.03 -3.15
C GLN A 42 -6.57 29.01 -2.13
N ASN A 43 -7.63 28.62 -1.43
CA ASN A 43 -8.22 29.46 -0.37
C ASN A 43 -7.23 29.68 0.79
N ILE A 44 -6.37 28.70 1.10
CA ILE A 44 -5.30 28.89 2.10
C ILE A 44 -4.31 29.95 1.63
N LYS A 45 -3.89 29.93 0.34
CA LYS A 45 -2.99 30.92 -0.24
C LYS A 45 -3.63 32.32 -0.19
N ASP A 46 -4.88 32.43 -0.61
CA ASP A 46 -5.61 33.69 -0.65
C ASP A 46 -5.81 34.33 0.74
N ASN A 47 -5.84 33.50 1.77
CA ASN A 47 -5.98 33.93 3.17
C ASN A 47 -4.66 33.84 3.98
N ALA A 48 -3.51 33.72 3.30
CA ALA A 48 -2.22 33.57 3.98
C ALA A 48 -1.89 34.70 4.98
N ASP A 49 -2.36 35.93 4.71
CA ASP A 49 -2.17 37.08 5.58
C ASP A 49 -3.01 37.03 6.87
N ALA A 50 -4.13 36.31 6.84
CA ALA A 50 -4.97 36.09 8.00
C ALA A 50 -4.39 35.04 8.95
N ILE A 51 -3.52 34.17 8.46
CA ILE A 51 -2.90 33.11 9.25
C ILE A 51 -1.74 33.68 10.05
N LYS A 52 -1.92 33.73 11.40
CA LYS A 52 -0.99 34.33 12.32
C LYS A 52 0.12 33.37 12.78
N GLY A 53 1.17 33.94 13.34
CA GLY A 53 2.29 33.22 13.94
C GLY A 53 3.32 32.72 12.92
N VAL A 54 4.31 31.99 13.41
CA VAL A 54 5.45 31.51 12.61
C VAL A 54 5.04 30.67 11.43
N VAL A 55 4.00 29.83 11.56
CA VAL A 55 3.52 29.00 10.46
C VAL A 55 2.85 29.81 9.34
N GLY A 56 2.17 30.93 9.70
CA GLY A 56 1.63 31.86 8.71
C GLY A 56 2.72 32.65 7.98
N GLU A 57 3.77 33.06 8.68
CA GLU A 57 4.95 33.66 8.05
C GLU A 57 5.65 32.67 7.10
N ASN A 58 5.86 31.44 7.54
CA ASN A 58 6.43 30.38 6.71
C ASN A 58 5.57 30.09 5.47
N LEU A 59 4.23 30.11 5.62
CA LEU A 59 3.31 29.94 4.50
C LEU A 59 3.50 31.04 3.46
N ARG A 60 3.52 32.31 3.87
CA ARG A 60 3.72 33.45 2.97
C ARG A 60 5.06 33.38 2.23
N ASN A 61 6.11 32.97 2.92
CA ASN A 61 7.44 32.79 2.30
C ASN A 61 7.53 31.60 1.34
N ALA A 62 6.61 30.64 1.45
CA ALA A 62 6.60 29.42 0.66
C ALA A 62 5.55 29.43 -0.47
N LEU A 63 4.85 30.55 -0.72
CA LEU A 63 3.74 30.59 -1.71
C LEU A 63 4.18 30.13 -3.11
N ASP A 64 5.36 30.55 -3.57
CA ASP A 64 5.88 30.14 -4.88
C ASP A 64 6.26 28.65 -4.90
N ASP A 65 6.76 28.13 -3.79
CA ASP A 65 7.11 26.72 -3.64
C ASP A 65 5.88 25.82 -3.61
N ILE A 66 4.76 26.31 -3.08
CA ILE A 66 3.50 25.55 -3.03
C ILE A 66 3.01 25.18 -4.44
N ASP A 67 3.07 26.09 -5.40
CA ASP A 67 2.65 25.81 -6.78
C ASP A 67 3.52 24.74 -7.43
N ARG A 68 4.82 24.77 -7.19
CA ARG A 68 5.72 23.71 -7.59
C ARG A 68 5.39 22.39 -6.91
N ASN A 69 5.14 22.40 -5.60
CA ASN A 69 4.79 21.22 -4.83
C ASN A 69 3.48 20.59 -5.32
N ILE A 70 2.45 21.39 -5.61
CA ILE A 70 1.19 20.93 -6.20
C ILE A 70 1.46 20.16 -7.51
N ASN A 71 2.30 20.71 -8.39
CA ASN A 71 2.64 20.05 -9.63
C ASN A 71 3.37 18.73 -9.42
N LEU A 72 4.29 18.65 -8.45
CA LEU A 72 5.06 17.45 -8.13
C LEU A 72 4.21 16.35 -7.51
N VAL A 73 3.26 16.69 -6.64
CA VAL A 73 2.38 15.70 -5.98
C VAL A 73 1.15 15.35 -6.83
N SER A 74 0.92 16.03 -7.95
CA SER A 74 -0.23 15.78 -8.81
C SER A 74 0.03 14.58 -9.72
N LEU A 75 -0.86 13.59 -9.65
CA LEU A 75 -0.82 12.44 -10.56
C LEU A 75 -1.26 12.88 -11.97
N LYS A 76 -0.47 12.50 -12.96
CA LYS A 76 -0.83 12.68 -14.36
C LYS A 76 -1.84 11.61 -14.76
N THR A 77 -3.06 12.01 -15.14
CA THR A 77 -4.17 11.10 -15.46
C THR A 77 -4.36 10.83 -16.95
N ASN A 78 -3.60 11.52 -17.80
CA ASN A 78 -3.67 11.44 -19.26
C ASN A 78 -2.35 10.98 -19.88
N VAL A 79 -1.71 10.01 -19.24
CA VAL A 79 -0.53 9.35 -19.80
C VAL A 79 -1.00 8.49 -20.97
N GLU A 80 -0.38 8.67 -22.15
CA GLU A 80 -0.60 7.80 -23.28
C GLU A 80 0.07 6.45 -23.00
N LEU A 81 -0.71 5.38 -23.09
CA LEU A 81 -0.28 4.00 -22.95
C LEU A 81 -0.42 3.31 -24.29
N GLU A 82 0.52 2.42 -24.62
CA GLU A 82 0.46 1.63 -25.86
C GLU A 82 -0.69 0.61 -25.80
N GLU A 83 -0.97 0.08 -24.58
CA GLU A 83 -2.05 -0.87 -24.33
C GLU A 83 -3.26 -0.16 -23.73
N SER A 84 -4.45 -0.60 -24.11
CA SER A 84 -5.69 -0.23 -23.44
C SER A 84 -5.90 -1.04 -22.16
N PHE A 85 -6.78 -0.58 -21.28
CA PHE A 85 -7.15 -1.34 -20.08
C PHE A 85 -7.70 -2.74 -20.42
N ASP A 86 -8.40 -2.87 -21.54
CA ASP A 86 -8.98 -4.14 -21.98
C ASP A 86 -7.91 -5.12 -22.51
N ASP A 87 -6.73 -4.63 -22.89
CA ASP A 87 -5.60 -5.44 -23.32
C ASP A 87 -4.82 -6.02 -22.12
N LEU A 88 -5.05 -5.49 -20.91
CA LEU A 88 -4.42 -5.96 -19.68
C LEU A 88 -5.10 -7.22 -19.16
N LEU A 89 -4.99 -8.30 -19.95
CA LEU A 89 -5.54 -9.60 -19.56
C LEU A 89 -4.64 -10.27 -18.53
N THR A 90 -5.26 -10.91 -17.54
CA THR A 90 -4.55 -11.84 -16.68
C THR A 90 -4.24 -13.13 -17.46
N PHE A 91 -2.98 -13.49 -17.54
CA PHE A 91 -2.56 -14.76 -18.11
C PHE A 91 -2.05 -15.69 -17.00
N ASN A 92 -2.19 -16.98 -17.22
CA ASN A 92 -1.64 -17.95 -16.30
C ASN A 92 -0.11 -17.96 -16.47
N PRO A 93 0.65 -17.82 -15.39
CA PRO A 93 2.11 -17.89 -15.46
C PRO A 93 2.55 -19.29 -15.92
N ASN A 94 3.72 -19.37 -16.54
CA ASN A 94 4.36 -20.65 -16.79
C ASN A 94 4.98 -21.16 -15.48
N GLU A 95 4.24 -22.02 -14.78
CA GLU A 95 4.61 -22.53 -13.45
C GLU A 95 5.98 -23.24 -13.45
N GLU A 96 6.29 -24.01 -14.52
CA GLU A 96 7.57 -24.72 -14.60
C GLU A 96 8.75 -23.77 -14.72
N GLU A 97 8.59 -22.69 -15.47
CA GLU A 97 9.65 -21.69 -15.66
C GLU A 97 9.79 -20.81 -14.41
N LEU A 98 8.68 -20.49 -13.77
CA LEU A 98 8.66 -19.77 -12.51
C LEU A 98 9.37 -20.57 -11.40
N ASP A 99 9.10 -21.86 -11.29
CA ASP A 99 9.75 -22.75 -10.33
C ASP A 99 11.27 -22.82 -10.54
N LYS A 100 11.73 -22.83 -11.81
CA LYS A 100 13.17 -22.79 -12.14
C LYS A 100 13.83 -21.48 -11.68
N ILE A 101 13.17 -20.36 -11.98
CA ILE A 101 13.66 -19.03 -11.60
C ILE A 101 13.70 -18.91 -10.06
N PHE A 102 12.68 -19.37 -9.36
CA PHE A 102 12.65 -19.34 -7.89
C PHE A 102 13.71 -20.25 -7.28
N ALA A 103 14.01 -21.39 -7.87
CA ALA A 103 15.08 -22.27 -7.43
C ALA A 103 16.46 -21.63 -7.67
N GLU A 104 16.69 -21.02 -8.82
CA GLU A 104 17.93 -20.32 -9.17
C GLU A 104 18.19 -19.12 -8.23
N LEU A 105 17.12 -18.37 -7.92
CA LEU A 105 17.22 -17.20 -7.03
C LEU A 105 17.13 -17.57 -5.54
N GLU A 106 17.03 -18.84 -5.19
CA GLU A 106 16.88 -19.35 -3.82
C GLU A 106 15.68 -18.75 -3.05
N PHE A 107 14.60 -18.42 -3.74
CA PHE A 107 13.37 -17.92 -3.11
C PHE A 107 12.66 -19.03 -2.35
N ARG A 108 12.87 -19.09 -1.02
CA ARG A 108 12.28 -20.12 -0.15
C ARG A 108 10.89 -19.78 0.37
N SER A 109 10.52 -18.50 0.34
CA SER A 109 9.27 -17.98 0.92
C SER A 109 8.14 -17.77 -0.10
N VAL A 110 8.40 -18.00 -1.38
CA VAL A 110 7.33 -17.99 -2.38
C VAL A 110 6.59 -19.33 -2.27
N GLU A 111 5.63 -19.38 -1.35
CA GLU A 111 4.71 -20.51 -1.31
C GLU A 111 3.95 -20.56 -2.63
N LYS A 112 3.89 -21.73 -3.25
CA LYS A 112 3.03 -22.01 -4.40
C LYS A 112 1.60 -21.66 -4.00
N SER A 113 1.15 -20.48 -4.40
CA SER A 113 -0.06 -19.88 -3.87
C SER A 113 -1.34 -20.64 -4.17
N ASP A 114 -1.36 -21.68 -5.00
CA ASP A 114 -2.61 -22.39 -5.32
C ASP A 114 -2.52 -23.89 -5.64
N GLN A 115 -1.37 -24.54 -5.53
CA GLN A 115 -1.31 -25.98 -5.78
C GLN A 115 -1.40 -26.86 -4.53
N LYS A 116 -1.60 -26.31 -3.35
CA LYS A 116 -2.18 -27.10 -2.27
C LYS A 116 -3.72 -26.96 -2.23
N LYS A 117 -4.42 -27.24 -3.32
CA LYS A 117 -5.43 -28.29 -3.19
C LYS A 117 -4.64 -29.56 -2.88
N ILE A 118 -4.08 -29.61 -1.67
CA ILE A 118 -3.84 -30.87 -0.98
C ILE A 118 -5.14 -31.60 -1.24
N SER A 119 -5.11 -32.62 -2.13
CA SER A 119 -6.07 -33.66 -1.97
C SER A 119 -6.02 -33.93 -0.48
N LYS A 120 -7.05 -33.52 0.25
CA LYS A 120 -7.25 -34.00 1.58
C LYS A 120 -7.22 -35.50 1.40
N LYS A 121 -6.03 -36.10 1.58
CA LYS A 121 -5.99 -37.47 1.99
C LYS A 121 -6.92 -37.44 3.16
N GLU A 122 -8.11 -37.94 2.98
CA GLU A 122 -8.98 -38.21 4.13
C GLU A 122 -8.15 -39.09 5.02
N ASN A 123 -7.48 -38.45 5.95
CA ASN A 123 -6.78 -39.16 6.99
C ASN A 123 -7.90 -39.79 7.80
N ASP A 124 -8.04 -41.09 7.65
CA ASP A 124 -9.01 -41.90 8.39
C ASP A 124 -8.50 -41.96 9.85
N TYR A 125 -9.00 -41.02 10.64
CA TYR A 125 -8.68 -40.97 12.06
C TYR A 125 -9.68 -41.81 12.84
N GLU A 126 -9.22 -42.90 13.43
CA GLU A 126 -10.03 -43.74 14.33
C GLU A 126 -9.75 -43.34 15.79
N THR A 127 -10.79 -42.98 16.53
CA THR A 127 -10.67 -42.72 17.97
C THR A 127 -10.72 -44.04 18.73
N ILE A 128 -9.64 -44.39 19.41
CA ILE A 128 -9.52 -45.64 20.16
C ILE A 128 -10.13 -45.42 21.56
N LEU A 129 -11.26 -46.09 21.81
CA LEU A 129 -11.99 -45.98 23.06
C LEU A 129 -11.98 -47.29 23.90
N ASP A 130 -11.41 -48.39 23.36
CA ASP A 130 -11.37 -49.69 24.01
C ASP A 130 -10.01 -50.38 23.86
N GLU A 131 -9.73 -51.30 24.77
CA GLU A 131 -8.46 -52.03 24.83
C GLU A 131 -8.25 -52.95 23.63
N LYS A 132 -9.30 -53.50 23.05
CA LYS A 132 -9.25 -54.42 21.93
C LYS A 132 -8.79 -53.67 20.65
N THR A 133 -9.34 -52.51 20.42
CA THR A 133 -8.97 -51.63 19.32
C THR A 133 -7.53 -51.12 19.49
N LEU A 134 -7.13 -50.78 20.72
CA LEU A 134 -5.76 -50.41 21.02
C LEU A 134 -4.75 -51.54 20.69
N LYS A 135 -5.03 -52.76 21.12
CA LYS A 135 -4.18 -53.92 20.82
C LYS A 135 -4.06 -54.17 19.30
N LYS A 136 -5.14 -54.03 18.57
CA LYS A 136 -5.14 -54.14 17.11
C LYS A 136 -4.20 -53.12 16.44
N TRP A 137 -4.25 -51.87 16.88
CA TRP A 137 -3.37 -50.81 16.38
C TRP A 137 -1.89 -51.03 16.77
N ILE A 138 -1.60 -51.44 18.00
CA ILE A 138 -0.25 -51.75 18.44
C ILE A 138 0.35 -52.84 17.56
N THR A 139 -0.40 -53.92 17.29
CA THR A 139 0.06 -54.99 16.38
C THR A 139 0.35 -54.51 14.97
N LYS A 140 -0.43 -53.55 14.47
CA LYS A 140 -0.25 -52.98 13.12
C LYS A 140 0.94 -52.04 12.98
N ILE A 141 1.38 -51.42 14.09
CA ILE A 141 2.54 -50.49 14.12
C ILE A 141 3.85 -51.24 14.28
N ILE A 142 3.87 -52.40 14.96
CA ILE A 142 5.08 -53.16 15.30
C ILE A 142 5.51 -54.08 14.12
N HIS A 143 4.64 -54.31 13.14
CA HIS A 143 4.92 -55.02 11.91
C HIS A 143 4.95 -54.06 10.71
#